data_cde10a1441d3f6efce8c1afe492a70cc
#
_entry.id   cde10a1441d3f6efce8c1afe492a70cc
#
_cell.length_a   1.000
_cell.length_b   1.000
_cell.length_c   1.000
_cell.angle_alpha   90.00
_cell.angle_beta   90.00
_cell.angle_gamma   90.00
#
_symmetry.space_group_name_H-M   'P 1'
#
loop_
_entity.id
_entity.type
_entity.pdbx_description
1 polymer ?
#
loop_
_entity_poly.entity_id
_entity_poly.type
_entity_poly.pdbx_seq_one_letter_code
_entity_poly.pdbx_strand_id
1 'polypeptide(L)'
;MERYKGNWNSVNTHTVPKWYEDCKFGIFIHWGIYSVPAFAPHTWELGEVDSKEWFADNPYAEWYYNSLNIGKGPTYEHHMEKYGKDFKYEDFIPMWKAENGIRNSGQRFLKKQVQSMLF
;
A
#
# COMPACT_ATOMS: atom_id res chain seq x y z
N MET A 1 -22.69 -14.30 -14.07
CA MET A 1 -22.51 -13.13 -13.18
C MET A 1 -22.98 -11.90 -13.94
N GLU A 2 -24.09 -11.29 -13.56
CA GLU A 2 -24.52 -10.03 -14.17
C GLU A 2 -23.49 -8.94 -13.86
N ARG A 3 -23.02 -8.27 -14.89
CA ARG A 3 -22.12 -7.12 -14.74
C ARG A 3 -22.95 -5.89 -14.37
N TYR A 4 -22.57 -5.19 -13.32
CA TYR A 4 -23.14 -3.89 -13.01
C TYR A 4 -22.93 -2.91 -14.17
N LYS A 5 -23.95 -2.08 -14.40
CA LYS A 5 -23.88 -0.98 -15.37
C LYS A 5 -23.29 0.26 -14.69
N GLY A 6 -22.68 1.18 -15.44
CA GLY A 6 -22.08 2.41 -14.94
C GLY A 6 -23.10 3.47 -14.52
N ASN A 7 -24.09 3.11 -13.71
CA ASN A 7 -25.06 4.02 -13.14
C ASN A 7 -25.46 3.60 -11.71
N TRP A 8 -25.88 4.56 -10.91
CA TRP A 8 -26.22 4.36 -9.50
C TRP A 8 -27.32 3.35 -9.28
N ASN A 9 -28.34 3.31 -10.13
CA ASN A 9 -29.45 2.34 -9.99
C ASN A 9 -28.95 0.89 -10.07
N SER A 10 -27.95 0.63 -10.93
CA SER A 10 -27.33 -0.69 -11.04
C SER A 10 -26.37 -0.98 -9.90
N VAL A 11 -25.52 -0.02 -9.53
CA VAL A 11 -24.51 -0.20 -8.46
C VAL A 11 -25.21 -0.36 -7.11
N ASN A 12 -26.29 0.36 -6.85
CA ASN A 12 -27.04 0.28 -5.59
C ASN A 12 -27.81 -1.06 -5.41
N THR A 13 -27.88 -1.90 -6.45
CA THR A 13 -28.41 -3.26 -6.31
C THR A 13 -27.40 -4.24 -5.71
N HIS A 14 -26.14 -3.80 -5.49
CA HIS A 14 -25.13 -4.62 -4.84
C HIS A 14 -25.56 -4.97 -3.42
N THR A 15 -25.47 -6.23 -3.07
CA THR A 15 -25.64 -6.72 -1.71
C THR A 15 -24.32 -7.27 -1.19
N VAL A 16 -24.02 -6.96 0.06
CA VAL A 16 -22.82 -7.51 0.71
C VAL A 16 -22.98 -9.04 0.81
N PRO A 17 -22.01 -9.82 0.32
CA PRO A 17 -22.12 -11.27 0.38
C PRO A 17 -22.04 -11.77 1.83
N LYS A 18 -22.83 -12.79 2.15
CA LYS A 18 -22.92 -13.32 3.52
C LYS A 18 -21.58 -13.73 4.13
N TRP A 19 -20.65 -14.27 3.32
CA TRP A 19 -19.33 -14.62 3.81
C TRP A 19 -18.54 -13.41 4.37
N TYR A 20 -18.74 -12.23 3.81
CA TYR A 20 -18.09 -10.99 4.28
C TYR A 20 -18.68 -10.54 5.63
N GLU A 21 -20.01 -10.64 5.79
CA GLU A 21 -20.68 -10.34 7.07
C GLU A 21 -20.30 -11.34 8.17
N ASP A 22 -20.11 -12.60 7.81
CA ASP A 22 -19.72 -13.67 8.73
C ASP A 22 -18.24 -13.60 9.13
N CYS A 23 -17.38 -12.98 8.29
CA CYS A 23 -15.96 -12.77 8.58
C CYS A 23 -15.77 -11.67 9.62
N LYS A 24 -15.38 -12.05 10.85
CA LYS A 24 -15.14 -11.12 11.96
C LYS A 24 -13.71 -10.57 11.99
N PHE A 25 -12.81 -11.11 11.18
CA PHE A 25 -11.42 -10.73 11.13
C PHE A 25 -10.92 -10.68 9.70
N GLY A 26 -10.20 -9.61 9.35
CA GLY A 26 -9.56 -9.43 8.05
C GLY A 26 -8.11 -9.01 8.22
N ILE A 27 -7.27 -9.37 7.25
CA ILE A 27 -5.86 -8.97 7.19
C ILE A 27 -5.68 -8.05 6.02
N PHE A 28 -5.15 -6.86 6.29
CA PHE A 28 -4.77 -5.88 5.29
C PHE A 28 -3.27 -5.99 5.03
N ILE A 29 -2.87 -6.09 3.76
CA ILE A 29 -1.48 -6.20 3.37
C ILE A 29 -1.13 -5.03 2.46
N HIS A 30 -0.22 -4.16 2.91
CA HIS A 30 0.37 -3.10 2.12
C HIS A 30 1.69 -3.61 1.54
N TRP A 31 1.72 -3.84 0.25
CA TRP A 31 2.89 -4.36 -0.43
C TRP A 31 2.87 -4.02 -1.93
N GLY A 32 3.97 -3.48 -2.45
CA GLY A 32 4.08 -3.06 -3.84
C GLY A 32 5.50 -2.62 -4.20
N ILE A 33 5.64 -1.94 -5.33
CA ILE A 33 6.92 -1.43 -5.84
C ILE A 33 7.65 -0.56 -4.80
N TYR A 34 6.94 0.24 -4.02
CA TYR A 34 7.50 1.05 -2.93
C TYR A 34 8.21 0.24 -1.83
N SER A 35 7.99 -1.07 -1.78
CA SER A 35 8.73 -1.97 -0.88
C SER A 35 10.19 -2.19 -1.32
N VAL A 36 10.56 -1.80 -2.55
CA VAL A 36 11.95 -1.87 -3.02
C VAL A 36 12.81 -0.78 -2.38
N PRO A 37 12.47 0.52 -2.49
CA PRO A 37 13.16 1.55 -1.74
C PRO A 37 12.96 1.42 -0.22
N ALA A 38 11.81 0.92 0.21
CA ALA A 38 11.44 0.66 1.60
C ALA A 38 11.78 1.86 2.52
N PHE A 39 11.44 3.07 2.07
CA PHE A 39 11.76 4.30 2.77
C PHE A 39 10.51 5.14 3.02
N ALA A 40 10.42 5.68 4.21
CA ALA A 40 9.55 6.79 4.58
C ALA A 40 10.22 7.58 5.72
N PRO A 41 10.00 8.90 5.82
CA PRO A 41 10.51 9.68 6.93
C PRO A 41 9.83 9.29 8.25
N HIS A 42 10.58 9.36 9.36
CA HIS A 42 10.12 9.05 10.71
C HIS A 42 9.99 10.33 11.56
N THR A 43 9.37 11.34 11.01
CA THR A 43 9.42 12.67 11.60
C THR A 43 8.20 13.04 12.43
N TRP A 44 7.04 12.42 12.19
CA TRP A 44 5.77 12.81 12.85
C TRP A 44 4.66 11.77 12.62
N GLU A 45 3.52 11.95 13.32
CA GLU A 45 2.31 11.15 13.13
C GLU A 45 1.27 11.88 12.26
N LEU A 46 0.33 11.13 11.72
CA LEU A 46 -0.73 11.68 10.88
C LEU A 46 -1.54 12.73 11.65
N GLY A 47 -1.58 13.95 11.14
CA GLY A 47 -2.32 15.06 11.75
C GLY A 47 -1.45 16.06 12.52
N GLU A 48 -0.16 15.81 12.72
CA GLU A 48 0.76 16.73 13.40
C GLU A 48 1.41 17.77 12.48
N VAL A 49 1.32 17.58 11.17
CA VAL A 49 1.96 18.42 10.15
C VAL A 49 0.93 19.29 9.44
N ASP A 50 1.34 20.50 9.06
CA ASP A 50 0.56 21.38 8.20
C ASP A 50 0.19 20.64 6.91
N SER A 51 -1.07 20.72 6.52
CA SER A 51 -1.61 20.05 5.32
C SER A 51 -0.85 20.38 4.03
N LYS A 52 -0.15 21.52 3.97
CA LYS A 52 0.68 21.93 2.82
C LYS A 52 1.97 21.13 2.68
N GLU A 53 2.53 20.67 3.79
CA GLU A 53 3.76 19.86 3.80
C GLU A 53 3.46 18.35 3.87
N TRP A 54 2.24 17.97 4.19
CA TRP A 54 1.84 16.60 4.44
C TRP A 54 2.18 15.62 3.31
N PHE A 55 2.04 16.03 2.06
CA PHE A 55 2.35 15.17 0.92
C PHE A 55 3.86 15.08 0.62
N ALA A 56 4.62 16.13 0.92
CA ALA A 56 6.07 16.14 0.73
C ALA A 56 6.82 15.37 1.83
N ASP A 57 6.28 15.41 3.05
CA ASP A 57 6.85 14.77 4.25
C ASP A 57 5.90 13.68 4.77
N ASN A 58 5.55 12.73 3.91
CA ASN A 58 4.59 11.68 4.24
C ASN A 58 5.29 10.47 4.88
N PRO A 59 4.88 10.04 6.11
CA PRO A 59 5.51 8.93 6.84
C PRO A 59 5.14 7.54 6.32
N TYR A 60 4.34 7.43 5.26
CA TYR A 60 3.92 6.15 4.70
C TYR A 60 4.68 5.82 3.41
N ALA A 61 5.36 4.68 3.40
CA ALA A 61 6.17 4.23 2.25
C ALA A 61 5.35 4.03 0.97
N GLU A 62 4.07 3.70 1.05
CA GLU A 62 3.18 3.59 -0.10
C GLU A 62 2.94 4.92 -0.84
N TRP A 63 3.23 6.04 -0.19
CA TRP A 63 3.18 7.37 -0.78
C TRP A 63 4.50 7.81 -1.44
N TYR A 64 5.52 6.95 -1.45
CA TYR A 64 6.86 7.25 -1.97
C TYR A 64 6.83 7.93 -3.34
N TYR A 65 6.08 7.36 -4.31
CA TYR A 65 5.96 7.92 -5.66
C TYR A 65 5.35 9.33 -5.65
N ASN A 66 4.31 9.53 -4.86
CA ASN A 66 3.66 10.84 -4.72
C ASN A 66 4.62 11.88 -4.14
N SER A 67 5.28 11.55 -3.02
CA SER A 67 6.25 12.43 -2.36
C SER A 67 7.45 12.73 -3.26
N LEU A 68 7.91 11.75 -4.04
CA LEU A 68 8.97 11.96 -5.04
C LEU A 68 8.57 12.98 -6.11
N ASN A 69 7.35 12.91 -6.63
CA ASN A 69 6.86 13.81 -7.68
C ASN A 69 6.62 15.26 -7.20
N ILE A 70 6.53 15.49 -5.91
CA ILE A 70 6.45 16.85 -5.35
C ILE A 70 7.78 17.59 -5.52
N GLY A 71 8.90 16.87 -5.63
CA GLY A 71 10.22 17.44 -5.92
C GLY A 71 10.87 18.15 -4.74
N LYS A 72 10.42 17.90 -3.51
CA LYS A 72 11.00 18.41 -2.26
C LYS A 72 10.67 17.47 -1.09
N GLY A 73 11.38 17.65 0.01
CA GLY A 73 11.14 16.91 1.27
C GLY A 73 11.96 15.64 1.40
N PRO A 74 11.85 14.95 2.57
CA PRO A 74 12.79 13.89 2.95
C PRO A 74 12.83 12.71 1.98
N THR A 75 11.67 12.31 1.42
CA THR A 75 11.61 11.22 0.45
C THR A 75 12.31 11.58 -0.86
N TYR A 76 12.12 12.80 -1.34
CA TYR A 76 12.77 13.30 -2.54
C TYR A 76 14.30 13.39 -2.32
N GLU A 77 14.75 13.96 -1.21
CA GLU A 77 16.16 14.10 -0.86
C GLU A 77 16.84 12.74 -0.75
N HIS A 78 16.21 11.78 -0.04
CA HIS A 78 16.68 10.40 0.03
C HIS A 78 16.81 9.74 -1.35
N HIS A 79 15.82 9.95 -2.22
CA HIS A 79 15.86 9.39 -3.57
C HIS A 79 17.02 9.97 -4.39
N MET A 80 17.19 11.30 -4.36
CA MET A 80 18.29 11.97 -5.07
C MET A 80 19.66 11.54 -4.57
N GLU A 81 19.82 11.39 -3.26
CA GLU A 81 21.07 10.94 -2.64
C GLU A 81 21.41 9.49 -3.00
N LYS A 82 20.42 8.61 -2.91
CA LYS A 82 20.66 7.16 -3.04
C LYS A 82 20.65 6.65 -4.48
N TYR A 83 19.79 7.20 -5.32
CA TYR A 83 19.54 6.70 -6.68
C TYR A 83 19.94 7.71 -7.77
N GLY A 84 20.02 8.99 -7.44
CA GLY A 84 20.32 10.07 -8.38
C GLY A 84 19.10 10.56 -9.16
N LYS A 85 19.26 11.69 -9.84
CA LYS A 85 18.19 12.41 -10.54
C LYS A 85 17.63 11.68 -11.78
N ASP A 86 18.43 10.81 -12.37
CA ASP A 86 18.06 10.11 -13.62
C ASP A 86 17.32 8.79 -13.36
N PHE A 87 17.36 8.29 -12.10
CA PHE A 87 16.62 7.10 -11.67
C PHE A 87 15.18 7.46 -11.36
N LYS A 88 14.24 6.80 -12.02
CA LYS A 88 12.80 7.03 -11.86
C LYS A 88 12.15 5.96 -11.00
N TYR A 89 10.95 6.25 -10.50
CA TYR A 89 10.18 5.27 -9.73
C TYR A 89 9.92 3.97 -10.50
N GLU A 90 9.70 4.05 -11.82
CA GLU A 90 9.48 2.92 -12.69
C GLU A 90 10.70 2.00 -12.79
N ASP A 91 11.90 2.51 -12.53
CA ASP A 91 13.14 1.72 -12.54
C ASP A 91 13.21 0.71 -11.37
N PHE A 92 12.35 0.88 -10.35
CA PHE A 92 12.15 -0.14 -9.31
C PHE A 92 11.36 -1.36 -9.78
N ILE A 93 10.57 -1.27 -10.88
CA ILE A 93 9.71 -2.36 -11.35
C ILE A 93 10.50 -3.66 -11.57
N PRO A 94 11.62 -3.68 -12.32
CA PRO A 94 12.39 -4.89 -12.53
C PRO A 94 13.08 -5.40 -11.26
N MET A 95 13.22 -4.55 -10.23
CA MET A 95 13.82 -4.92 -8.94
C MET A 95 12.81 -5.60 -8.00
N TRP A 96 11.52 -5.37 -8.22
CA TRP A 96 10.44 -5.97 -7.41
C TRP A 96 10.10 -7.38 -7.89
N LYS A 97 10.89 -8.36 -7.49
CA LYS A 97 10.80 -9.75 -7.97
C LYS A 97 9.88 -10.65 -7.14
N ALA A 98 9.66 -10.29 -5.87
CA ALA A 98 8.84 -11.07 -4.93
C ALA A 98 9.23 -12.56 -4.86
N GLU A 99 10.51 -12.87 -4.97
CA GLU A 99 11.06 -14.25 -5.11
C GLU A 99 10.69 -15.15 -3.94
N ASN A 100 10.56 -14.58 -2.73
CA ASN A 100 10.19 -15.31 -1.52
C ASN A 100 8.67 -15.35 -1.29
N GLY A 101 7.89 -14.77 -2.19
CA GLY A 101 6.44 -14.72 -2.10
C GLY A 101 5.79 -16.02 -2.58
N ILE A 102 5.63 -17.01 -1.70
CA ILE A 102 4.90 -18.23 -2.03
C ILE A 102 3.42 -18.05 -1.67
N ARG A 103 2.60 -17.78 -2.69
CA ARG A 103 1.16 -17.50 -2.56
C ARG A 103 0.42 -18.46 -1.63
N ASN A 104 0.62 -19.76 -1.81
CA ASN A 104 -0.07 -20.79 -1.04
C ASN A 104 0.44 -20.89 0.41
N SER A 105 1.73 -20.67 0.67
CA SER A 105 2.27 -20.68 2.04
C SER A 105 1.85 -19.44 2.82
N GLY A 106 1.77 -18.27 2.17
CA GLY A 106 1.23 -17.05 2.77
C GLY A 106 -0.22 -17.24 3.23
N GLN A 107 -1.07 -17.76 2.36
CA GLN A 107 -2.48 -18.05 2.71
C GLN A 107 -2.60 -19.06 3.85
N ARG A 108 -1.79 -20.12 3.86
CA ARG A 108 -1.77 -21.12 4.94
C ARG A 108 -1.30 -20.50 6.27
N PHE A 109 -0.28 -19.67 6.22
CA PHE A 109 0.23 -18.97 7.39
C PHE A 109 -0.84 -18.06 7.99
N LEU A 110 -1.48 -17.20 7.18
CA LEU A 110 -2.53 -16.31 7.62
C LEU A 110 -3.73 -17.08 8.20
N LYS A 111 -4.15 -18.15 7.53
CA LYS A 111 -5.25 -19.01 8.01
C LYS A 111 -4.92 -19.64 9.36
N LYS A 112 -3.69 -20.08 9.58
CA LYS A 112 -3.23 -20.66 10.85
C LYS A 112 -3.23 -19.61 11.97
N GLN A 113 -2.82 -18.37 11.69
CA GLN A 113 -2.84 -17.28 12.68
C GLN A 113 -4.28 -16.94 13.09
N VAL A 114 -5.20 -16.83 12.16
CA VAL A 114 -6.62 -16.56 12.46
C VAL A 114 -7.21 -17.68 13.32
N GLN A 115 -6.91 -18.93 13.02
CA GLN A 115 -7.37 -20.08 13.83
C GLN A 115 -6.81 -20.06 15.26
N SER A 116 -5.58 -19.58 15.46
CA SER A 116 -4.96 -19.48 16.80
C SER A 116 -5.47 -18.31 17.64
N MET A 117 -6.16 -17.34 17.04
CA MET A 117 -6.75 -16.19 17.76
C MET A 117 -8.22 -16.41 18.16
N LEU A 118 -8.84 -17.49 17.71
CA LEU A 118 -10.25 -17.82 18.01
C LEU A 118 -10.43 -18.81 19.17
N PHE A 119 -9.37 -19.08 19.96
CA PHE A 119 -9.41 -19.93 21.14
C PHE A 119 -8.99 -19.18 22.40
#